data_259a7d1189a767baf8bfb580c43f4193
#
_entry.id   259a7d1189a767baf8bfb580c43f4193
#
_cell.length_a   1.000
_cell.length_b   1.000
_cell.length_c   1.000
_cell.angle_alpha   90.00
_cell.angle_beta   90.00
_cell.angle_gamma   90.00
#
_symmetry.space_group_name_H-M   'P 1'
#
loop_
_entity.id
_entity.type
_entity.pdbx_description
1 polymer ?
#
loop_
_entity_poly.entity_id
_entity_poly.type
_entity_poly.pdbx_seq_one_letter_code
_entity_poly.pdbx_strand_id
1 'polypeptide(L)'
;MKIALASAKIVDNDISFNLSQIKNYMKDAKLMGAELVCFGEAFLQGFNALSWQYEEDKNIALSTSSDEFSQIKALTQQIGIDVLFGYNELDGDAIYSSCALISNGEVCHNYRRISRGWKEFSKTDGHYKEGTSVDIFEYKGKKCVIALCGDLWDHPERFALGEDLLLWPVYVSWTKEEWENGGKLEYAEQANLCCKNTLYINSLCGNDAFGGAAHFLDGNVERELPIMHEGLLQVEI
;
A
#
# COMPACT_ATOMS: atom_id res chain seq x y z
N MET A 1 12.96 7.87 -12.40
CA MET A 1 12.88 7.41 -11.00
C MET A 1 12.63 5.90 -10.99
N LYS A 2 13.43 5.13 -10.22
CA LYS A 2 13.27 3.68 -10.14
C LYS A 2 12.52 3.29 -8.88
N ILE A 3 11.42 2.55 -9.03
CA ILE A 3 10.54 2.11 -7.94
C ILE A 3 10.51 0.58 -7.95
N ALA A 4 10.59 -0.03 -6.77
CA ALA A 4 10.42 -1.46 -6.57
C ALA A 4 9.06 -1.73 -5.90
N LEU A 5 8.26 -2.62 -6.47
CA LEU A 5 6.96 -3.05 -5.96
C LEU A 5 7.13 -4.43 -5.31
N ALA A 6 6.84 -4.52 -4.02
CA ALA A 6 7.11 -5.72 -3.24
C ALA A 6 5.86 -6.60 -3.10
N SER A 7 5.82 -7.71 -3.82
CA SER A 7 4.94 -8.83 -3.49
C SER A 7 5.60 -9.61 -2.36
N ALA A 8 5.30 -9.25 -1.13
CA ALA A 8 5.98 -9.75 0.05
C ALA A 8 5.00 -10.40 1.03
N LYS A 9 5.49 -11.40 1.78
CA LYS A 9 4.72 -12.08 2.82
C LYS A 9 4.45 -11.16 3.98
N ILE A 10 3.22 -11.24 4.49
CA ILE A 10 2.81 -10.66 5.77
C ILE A 10 2.21 -11.74 6.67
N VAL A 11 2.23 -11.49 7.96
CA VAL A 11 1.55 -12.26 8.98
C VAL A 11 0.70 -11.31 9.81
N ASP A 12 -0.60 -11.62 9.90
CA ASP A 12 -1.52 -10.81 10.69
C ASP A 12 -1.08 -10.80 12.18
N ASN A 13 -1.06 -9.62 12.77
CA ASN A 13 -0.63 -9.35 14.16
C ASN A 13 0.84 -9.67 14.47
N ASP A 14 1.69 -9.98 13.49
CA ASP A 14 3.13 -10.13 13.70
C ASP A 14 3.89 -8.93 13.09
N ILE A 15 3.79 -7.79 13.78
CA ILE A 15 4.46 -6.54 13.36
C ILE A 15 5.99 -6.75 13.27
N SER A 16 6.58 -7.55 14.15
CA SER A 16 8.02 -7.83 14.13
C SER A 16 8.45 -8.54 12.86
N PHE A 17 7.69 -9.56 12.45
CA PHE A 17 7.90 -10.25 11.17
C PHE A 17 7.74 -9.28 10.00
N ASN A 18 6.64 -8.52 9.95
CA ASN A 18 6.34 -7.61 8.86
C ASN A 18 7.39 -6.47 8.75
N LEU A 19 7.88 -5.93 9.87
CA LEU A 19 9.01 -5.00 9.89
C LEU A 19 10.29 -5.63 9.34
N SER A 20 10.54 -6.90 9.65
CA SER A 20 11.70 -7.61 9.10
C SER A 20 11.60 -7.77 7.58
N GLN A 21 10.39 -8.00 7.05
CA GLN A 21 10.13 -8.02 5.61
C GLN A 21 10.42 -6.65 4.99
N ILE A 22 9.86 -5.56 5.54
CA ILE A 22 10.15 -4.20 5.07
C ILE A 22 11.66 -3.98 5.00
N LYS A 23 12.40 -4.26 6.07
CA LYS A 23 13.86 -4.09 6.13
C LYS A 23 14.60 -4.89 5.05
N ASN A 24 14.22 -6.15 4.84
CA ASN A 24 14.88 -7.02 3.86
C ASN A 24 14.62 -6.55 2.44
N TYR A 25 13.35 -6.28 2.11
CA TYR A 25 12.97 -5.79 0.79
C TYR A 25 13.53 -4.39 0.48
N MET A 26 13.66 -3.51 1.49
CA MET A 26 14.40 -2.24 1.33
C MET A 26 15.85 -2.46 0.89
N LYS A 27 16.56 -3.42 1.51
CA LYS A 27 17.94 -3.75 1.12
C LYS A 27 18.02 -4.30 -0.28
N ASP A 28 17.14 -5.24 -0.64
CA ASP A 28 17.13 -5.87 -1.96
C ASP A 28 16.77 -4.86 -3.05
N ALA A 29 15.76 -4.01 -2.83
CA ALA A 29 15.39 -2.93 -3.72
C ALA A 29 16.54 -1.93 -3.92
N LYS A 30 17.26 -1.59 -2.83
CA LYS A 30 18.46 -0.72 -2.91
C LYS A 30 19.55 -1.34 -3.76
N LEU A 31 19.82 -2.64 -3.63
CA LEU A 31 20.79 -3.36 -4.46
C LEU A 31 20.41 -3.37 -5.95
N MET A 32 19.11 -3.37 -6.25
CA MET A 32 18.58 -3.21 -7.61
C MET A 32 18.66 -1.77 -8.14
N GLY A 33 19.05 -0.82 -7.30
CA GLY A 33 19.13 0.60 -7.64
C GLY A 33 17.82 1.35 -7.59
N ALA A 34 16.81 0.81 -6.89
CA ALA A 34 15.56 1.50 -6.64
C ALA A 34 15.75 2.67 -5.65
N GLU A 35 14.91 3.67 -5.80
CA GLU A 35 14.87 4.86 -4.96
C GLU A 35 13.71 4.82 -3.96
N LEU A 36 12.67 4.03 -4.28
CA LEU A 36 11.49 3.78 -3.46
C LEU A 36 11.14 2.30 -3.52
N VAL A 37 10.74 1.72 -2.40
CA VAL A 37 10.07 0.41 -2.35
C VAL A 37 8.66 0.56 -1.81
N CYS A 38 7.68 -0.08 -2.48
CA CYS A 38 6.27 0.01 -2.15
C CYS A 38 5.73 -1.36 -1.71
N PHE A 39 4.90 -1.36 -0.67
CA PHE A 39 4.23 -2.52 -0.11
C PHE A 39 2.70 -2.37 -0.21
N GLY A 40 1.96 -3.48 0.00
CA GLY A 40 0.51 -3.51 -0.08
C GLY A 40 -0.23 -2.80 1.06
N GLU A 41 -1.56 -2.84 0.98
CA GLU A 41 -2.46 -2.31 2.02
C GLU A 41 -2.28 -3.08 3.33
N ALA A 42 -2.41 -2.38 4.46
CA ALA A 42 -2.30 -2.90 5.83
C ALA A 42 -1.04 -3.77 6.09
N PHE A 43 0.03 -3.55 5.33
CA PHE A 43 1.23 -4.40 5.34
C PHE A 43 1.85 -4.53 6.73
N LEU A 44 1.84 -3.44 7.52
CA LEU A 44 2.59 -3.41 8.78
C LEU A 44 1.97 -4.30 9.86
N GLN A 45 0.64 -4.27 10.03
CA GLN A 45 -0.05 -5.10 11.02
C GLN A 45 -0.68 -6.36 10.42
N GLY A 46 -0.91 -6.39 9.11
CA GLY A 46 -1.73 -7.35 8.41
C GLY A 46 -3.18 -6.86 8.26
N PHE A 47 -3.84 -7.31 7.21
CA PHE A 47 -5.20 -6.84 6.88
C PHE A 47 -6.25 -7.35 7.86
N ASN A 48 -6.09 -8.59 8.35
CA ASN A 48 -6.98 -9.20 9.32
C ASN A 48 -6.51 -9.02 10.77
N ALA A 49 -5.67 -8.03 11.04
CA ALA A 49 -5.12 -7.79 12.36
C ALA A 49 -6.15 -7.27 13.38
N LEU A 50 -7.18 -6.55 12.90
CA LEU A 50 -8.17 -5.94 13.77
C LEU A 50 -9.30 -6.90 14.13
N SER A 51 -9.70 -6.89 15.41
CA SER A 51 -10.80 -7.69 15.96
C SER A 51 -12.17 -7.02 15.82
N TRP A 52 -12.18 -5.76 15.43
CA TRP A 52 -13.34 -4.84 15.42
C TRP A 52 -13.87 -4.54 16.82
N GLN A 53 -12.99 -4.64 17.82
CA GLN A 53 -13.21 -4.19 19.19
C GLN A 53 -12.24 -3.06 19.51
N TYR A 54 -12.73 -1.82 19.56
CA TYR A 54 -11.87 -0.64 19.66
C TYR A 54 -10.84 -0.71 20.80
N GLU A 55 -11.26 -1.20 21.98
CA GLU A 55 -10.38 -1.30 23.17
C GLU A 55 -9.18 -2.27 22.96
N GLU A 56 -9.33 -3.23 22.07
CA GLU A 56 -8.24 -4.14 21.64
C GLU A 56 -7.46 -3.51 20.51
N ASP A 57 -8.16 -3.05 19.47
CA ASP A 57 -7.59 -2.61 18.21
C ASP A 57 -6.76 -1.33 18.33
N LYS A 58 -7.10 -0.43 19.27
CA LYS A 58 -6.27 0.75 19.58
C LYS A 58 -4.86 0.42 20.06
N ASN A 59 -4.61 -0.82 20.53
CA ASN A 59 -3.28 -1.29 20.92
C ASN A 59 -2.53 -1.94 19.75
N ILE A 60 -3.22 -2.24 18.64
CA ILE A 60 -2.65 -2.80 17.41
C ILE A 60 -2.36 -1.67 16.41
N ALA A 61 -3.29 -0.72 16.29
CA ALA A 61 -3.14 0.44 15.42
C ALA A 61 -2.00 1.35 15.89
N LEU A 62 -1.26 1.95 14.96
CA LEU A 62 -0.02 2.67 15.21
C LEU A 62 -0.13 4.13 14.78
N SER A 63 0.40 5.03 15.58
CA SER A 63 0.59 6.42 15.16
C SER A 63 1.91 6.59 14.41
N THR A 64 2.05 7.67 13.64
CA THR A 64 3.30 8.04 12.96
C THR A 64 4.45 8.42 13.91
N SER A 65 4.17 8.49 15.23
CA SER A 65 5.13 8.71 16.31
C SER A 65 5.48 7.45 17.09
N SER A 66 4.95 6.27 16.73
CA SER A 66 5.24 5.01 17.39
C SER A 66 6.69 4.55 17.21
N ASP A 67 7.11 3.60 18.02
CA ASP A 67 8.47 3.02 17.96
C ASP A 67 8.72 2.30 16.62
N GLU A 68 7.69 1.66 16.06
CA GLU A 68 7.74 0.99 14.76
C GLU A 68 8.00 1.99 13.64
N PHE A 69 7.31 3.13 13.64
CA PHE A 69 7.56 4.21 12.68
C PHE A 69 8.97 4.80 12.86
N SER A 70 9.44 4.95 14.11
CA SER A 70 10.80 5.41 14.40
C SER A 70 11.84 4.43 13.83
N GLN A 71 11.61 3.13 13.91
CA GLN A 71 12.46 2.11 13.30
C GLN A 71 12.47 2.21 11.77
N ILE A 72 11.30 2.35 11.12
CA ILE A 72 11.22 2.48 9.66
C ILE A 72 11.88 3.78 9.19
N LYS A 73 11.67 4.89 9.89
CA LYS A 73 12.36 6.18 9.63
C LYS A 73 13.88 6.00 9.68
N ALA A 74 14.41 5.34 10.71
CA ALA A 74 15.83 5.06 10.81
C ALA A 74 16.33 4.15 9.66
N LEU A 75 15.56 3.16 9.23
CA LEU A 75 15.90 2.30 8.10
C LEU A 75 16.03 3.08 6.78
N THR A 76 15.16 4.06 6.53
CA THR A 76 15.26 4.88 5.30
C THR A 76 16.59 5.64 5.24
N GLN A 77 17.07 6.15 6.38
CA GLN A 77 18.37 6.82 6.48
C GLN A 77 19.54 5.86 6.37
N GLN A 78 19.47 4.71 7.08
CA GLN A 78 20.58 3.74 7.12
C GLN A 78 20.81 3.03 5.79
N ILE A 79 19.72 2.65 5.10
CA ILE A 79 19.79 1.93 3.81
C ILE A 79 19.88 2.91 2.66
N GLY A 80 19.33 4.12 2.81
CA GLY A 80 19.32 5.16 1.78
C GLY A 80 18.31 4.84 0.68
N ILE A 81 17.12 4.36 1.04
CA ILE A 81 15.98 4.11 0.15
C ILE A 81 14.71 4.52 0.85
N ASP A 82 13.78 5.13 0.13
CA ASP A 82 12.48 5.53 0.63
C ASP A 82 11.51 4.34 0.66
N VAL A 83 10.45 4.41 1.47
CA VAL A 83 9.50 3.32 1.63
C VAL A 83 8.05 3.82 1.66
N LEU A 84 7.14 3.09 0.99
CA LEU A 84 5.71 3.28 1.05
C LEU A 84 5.06 1.99 1.53
N PHE A 85 4.18 2.06 2.53
CA PHE A 85 3.49 0.89 3.08
C PHE A 85 2.12 1.25 3.66
N GLY A 86 1.17 0.30 3.55
CA GLY A 86 -0.12 0.39 4.21
C GLY A 86 -0.05 -0.03 5.68
N TYR A 87 -0.90 0.58 6.51
CA TYR A 87 -0.97 0.27 7.94
C TYR A 87 -2.33 0.67 8.55
N ASN A 88 -2.66 0.10 9.70
CA ASN A 88 -3.78 0.54 10.53
C ASN A 88 -3.31 1.70 11.40
N GLU A 89 -3.81 2.91 11.11
CA GLU A 89 -3.42 4.15 11.79
C GLU A 89 -4.28 4.41 13.02
N LEU A 90 -3.64 4.81 14.12
CA LEU A 90 -4.31 5.41 15.28
C LEU A 90 -4.01 6.91 15.29
N ASP A 91 -5.05 7.74 15.19
CA ASP A 91 -4.96 9.20 15.34
C ASP A 91 -6.02 9.68 16.34
N GLY A 92 -5.54 10.14 17.49
CA GLY A 92 -6.39 10.40 18.65
C GLY A 92 -7.09 9.12 19.12
N ASP A 93 -8.40 9.09 18.99
CA ASP A 93 -9.28 7.95 19.31
C ASP A 93 -9.88 7.30 18.05
N ALA A 94 -9.34 7.60 16.87
CA ALA A 94 -9.84 7.07 15.61
C ALA A 94 -8.83 6.13 14.94
N ILE A 95 -9.35 5.06 14.33
CA ILE A 95 -8.59 4.07 13.54
C ILE A 95 -8.95 4.24 12.06
N TYR A 96 -7.92 4.23 11.21
CA TYR A 96 -8.02 4.35 9.76
C TYR A 96 -7.20 3.25 9.07
N SER A 97 -7.63 2.83 7.86
CA SER A 97 -6.72 2.19 6.91
C SER A 97 -5.92 3.28 6.21
N SER A 98 -4.60 3.26 6.37
CA SER A 98 -3.73 4.35 5.92
C SER A 98 -2.52 3.83 5.15
N CYS A 99 -1.88 4.73 4.40
CA CYS A 99 -0.64 4.47 3.68
C CYS A 99 0.33 5.62 3.89
N ALA A 100 1.54 5.30 4.38
CA ALA A 100 2.58 6.26 4.65
C ALA A 100 3.73 6.17 3.64
N LEU A 101 4.21 7.30 3.16
CA LEU A 101 5.47 7.46 2.45
C LEU A 101 6.51 8.05 3.40
N ILE A 102 7.59 7.33 3.63
CA ILE A 102 8.71 7.79 4.45
C ILE A 102 9.96 7.95 3.57
N SER A 103 10.54 9.15 3.61
CA SER A 103 11.79 9.48 2.90
C SER A 103 12.77 10.13 3.85
N ASN A 104 14.02 9.68 3.83
CA ASN A 104 15.12 10.23 4.62
C ASN A 104 14.78 10.48 6.10
N GLY A 105 14.07 9.58 6.74
CA GLY A 105 13.71 9.64 8.16
C GLY A 105 12.45 10.43 8.50
N GLU A 106 11.75 10.99 7.49
CA GLU A 106 10.55 11.80 7.69
C GLU A 106 9.33 11.19 6.98
N VAL A 107 8.16 11.34 7.57
CA VAL A 107 6.88 11.01 6.91
C VAL A 107 6.58 12.14 5.93
N CYS A 108 6.77 11.90 4.64
CA CYS A 108 6.54 12.89 3.59
C CYS A 108 5.07 13.02 3.21
N HIS A 109 4.33 11.91 3.28
CA HIS A 109 2.91 11.88 2.99
C HIS A 109 2.24 10.75 3.79
N ASN A 110 1.02 11.01 4.25
CA ASN A 110 0.18 10.02 4.91
C ASN A 110 -1.24 10.13 4.34
N TYR A 111 -1.68 9.06 3.66
CA TYR A 111 -2.98 8.98 3.04
C TYR A 111 -3.90 8.07 3.86
N ARG A 112 -5.16 8.45 4.05
CA ARG A 112 -6.22 7.66 4.70
C ARG A 112 -7.24 7.23 3.66
N ARG A 113 -7.50 5.94 3.57
CA ARG A 113 -8.47 5.34 2.66
C ARG A 113 -9.85 5.98 2.83
N ILE A 114 -10.47 6.38 1.71
CA ILE A 114 -11.78 7.03 1.70
C ILE A 114 -12.93 6.07 1.41
N SER A 115 -12.65 4.92 0.78
CA SER A 115 -13.63 3.86 0.54
C SER A 115 -13.85 3.00 1.79
N ARG A 116 -15.07 2.47 1.90
CA ARG A 116 -15.52 1.83 3.15
C ARG A 116 -15.08 0.38 3.32
N GLY A 117 -14.69 -0.32 2.26
CA GLY A 117 -14.49 -1.77 2.22
C GLY A 117 -13.31 -2.34 3.02
N TRP A 118 -12.66 -1.53 3.88
CA TRP A 118 -11.56 -1.99 4.72
C TRP A 118 -11.99 -2.51 6.10
N LYS A 119 -13.25 -2.30 6.48
CA LYS A 119 -13.78 -2.63 7.81
C LYS A 119 -15.12 -3.35 7.74
N GLU A 120 -15.44 -4.08 8.82
CA GLU A 120 -16.70 -4.79 9.00
C GLU A 120 -17.77 -3.86 9.60
N PHE A 121 -18.63 -3.28 8.76
CA PHE A 121 -19.64 -2.29 9.18
C PHE A 121 -20.56 -2.74 10.31
N SER A 122 -20.89 -4.03 10.33
CA SER A 122 -21.80 -4.58 11.35
C SER A 122 -21.14 -4.72 12.73
N LYS A 123 -19.83 -4.60 12.80
CA LYS A 123 -19.03 -4.79 14.03
C LYS A 123 -18.36 -3.52 14.51
N THR A 124 -18.13 -2.56 13.60
CA THR A 124 -17.39 -1.33 13.92
C THR A 124 -18.29 -0.22 14.43
N ASP A 125 -17.75 0.60 15.30
CA ASP A 125 -18.39 1.80 15.85
C ASP A 125 -17.80 3.09 15.24
N GLY A 126 -18.07 4.24 15.84
CA GLY A 126 -17.61 5.56 15.37
C GLY A 126 -16.11 5.83 15.48
N HIS A 127 -15.32 4.91 16.07
CA HIS A 127 -13.87 5.04 16.13
C HIS A 127 -13.20 4.63 14.81
N TYR A 128 -13.83 3.76 14.00
CA TYR A 128 -13.30 3.33 12.71
C TYR A 128 -13.77 4.27 11.60
N LYS A 129 -12.87 5.09 11.07
CA LYS A 129 -13.21 6.19 10.17
C LYS A 129 -12.53 6.05 8.80
N GLU A 130 -13.19 6.63 7.79
CA GLU A 130 -12.61 6.85 6.46
C GLU A 130 -11.90 8.20 6.42
N GLY A 131 -10.91 8.30 5.53
CA GLY A 131 -10.33 9.57 5.13
C GLY A 131 -11.34 10.49 4.44
N THR A 132 -11.02 11.78 4.35
CA THR A 132 -11.94 12.78 3.78
C THR A 132 -11.39 13.47 2.54
N SER A 133 -10.08 13.38 2.28
CA SER A 133 -9.41 14.03 1.16
C SER A 133 -8.55 13.06 0.35
N VAL A 134 -8.36 13.41 -0.91
CA VAL A 134 -7.36 12.83 -1.81
C VAL A 134 -6.52 14.00 -2.29
N ASP A 135 -5.23 13.95 -2.03
CA ASP A 135 -4.33 15.08 -2.28
C ASP A 135 -3.19 14.66 -3.21
N ILE A 136 -2.85 15.55 -4.17
CA ILE A 136 -1.61 15.44 -4.93
C ILE A 136 -0.46 15.87 -4.03
N PHE A 137 0.60 15.07 -4.01
CA PHE A 137 1.87 15.45 -3.38
C PHE A 137 3.02 15.35 -4.38
N GLU A 138 4.05 16.15 -4.17
CA GLU A 138 5.26 16.09 -4.98
C GLU A 138 6.25 15.08 -4.39
N TYR A 139 6.72 14.15 -5.22
CA TYR A 139 7.77 13.21 -4.86
C TYR A 139 8.78 13.08 -5.99
N LYS A 140 10.03 13.47 -5.74
CA LYS A 140 11.15 13.44 -6.71
C LYS A 140 10.80 14.05 -8.07
N GLY A 141 10.11 15.19 -8.06
CA GLY A 141 9.73 15.93 -9.26
C GLY A 141 8.53 15.35 -10.03
N LYS A 142 7.80 14.41 -9.45
CA LYS A 142 6.55 13.85 -9.97
C LYS A 142 5.38 14.25 -9.07
N LYS A 143 4.24 14.55 -9.69
CA LYS A 143 2.96 14.68 -8.99
C LYS A 143 2.41 13.28 -8.74
N CYS A 144 2.29 12.90 -7.48
CA CYS A 144 1.86 11.57 -7.08
C CYS A 144 0.53 11.64 -6.32
N VAL A 145 -0.23 10.54 -6.40
CA VAL A 145 -1.42 10.29 -5.60
C VAL A 145 -1.33 8.86 -5.04
N ILE A 146 -1.85 8.64 -3.83
CA ILE A 146 -2.02 7.31 -3.25
C ILE A 146 -3.51 6.99 -3.23
N ALA A 147 -3.86 5.77 -3.65
CA ALA A 147 -5.16 5.15 -3.43
C ALA A 147 -4.96 3.82 -2.70
N LEU A 148 -5.92 3.39 -1.91
CA LEU A 148 -5.92 2.10 -1.24
C LEU A 148 -7.08 1.23 -1.74
N CYS A 149 -6.75 0.05 -2.27
CA CYS A 149 -7.67 -1.04 -2.62
C CYS A 149 -8.98 -0.57 -3.29
N GLY A 150 -10.10 -0.58 -2.58
CA GLY A 150 -11.43 -0.21 -3.07
C GLY A 150 -11.63 1.25 -3.46
N ASP A 151 -10.69 2.14 -3.17
CA ASP A 151 -10.80 3.56 -3.46
C ASP A 151 -11.07 3.85 -4.93
N LEU A 152 -10.35 3.18 -5.84
CA LEU A 152 -10.52 3.38 -7.27
C LEU A 152 -11.82 2.77 -7.82
N TRP A 153 -12.44 1.84 -7.09
CA TRP A 153 -13.72 1.25 -7.43
C TRP A 153 -14.89 2.10 -6.97
N ASP A 154 -14.81 2.60 -5.72
CA ASP A 154 -15.90 3.33 -5.09
C ASP A 154 -15.94 4.80 -5.52
N HIS A 155 -14.77 5.43 -5.78
CA HIS A 155 -14.62 6.86 -5.98
C HIS A 155 -13.58 7.23 -7.06
N PRO A 156 -13.58 6.63 -8.27
CA PRO A 156 -12.53 6.87 -9.27
C PRO A 156 -12.37 8.34 -9.65
N GLU A 157 -13.47 9.09 -9.68
CA GLU A 157 -13.49 10.52 -10.03
C GLU A 157 -12.68 11.40 -9.05
N ARG A 158 -12.47 10.93 -7.82
CA ARG A 158 -11.69 11.64 -6.81
C ARG A 158 -10.18 11.49 -6.99
N PHE A 159 -9.75 10.53 -7.83
CA PHE A 159 -8.35 10.24 -8.08
C PHE A 159 -7.87 10.71 -9.45
N ALA A 160 -8.74 11.21 -10.31
CA ALA A 160 -8.42 11.79 -11.61
C ALA A 160 -8.02 13.27 -11.48
N LEU A 161 -6.87 13.53 -10.85
CA LEU A 161 -6.41 14.89 -10.48
C LEU A 161 -5.36 15.45 -11.45
N GLY A 162 -4.94 14.68 -12.46
CA GLY A 162 -3.89 15.07 -13.41
C GLY A 162 -2.48 14.85 -12.85
N GLU A 163 -2.30 13.85 -12.02
CA GLU A 163 -1.04 13.37 -11.49
C GLU A 163 -0.21 12.64 -12.55
N ASP A 164 1.10 12.54 -12.30
CA ASP A 164 2.04 11.81 -13.14
C ASP A 164 2.08 10.32 -12.78
N LEU A 165 1.72 9.98 -11.53
CA LEU A 165 1.85 8.64 -10.97
C LEU A 165 0.80 8.39 -9.89
N LEU A 166 0.12 7.25 -9.98
CA LEU A 166 -0.75 6.73 -8.93
C LEU A 166 -0.13 5.49 -8.29
N LEU A 167 -0.01 5.51 -6.96
CA LEU A 167 0.46 4.38 -6.15
C LEU A 167 -0.76 3.69 -5.55
N TRP A 168 -0.98 2.42 -5.90
CA TRP A 168 -2.19 1.68 -5.54
C TRP A 168 -1.90 0.40 -4.74
N PRO A 169 -1.54 0.52 -3.45
CA PRO A 169 -1.49 -0.61 -2.55
C PRO A 169 -2.87 -1.26 -2.36
N VAL A 170 -2.93 -2.57 -2.46
CA VAL A 170 -4.16 -3.34 -2.28
C VAL A 170 -3.96 -4.53 -1.35
N TYR A 171 -5.09 -5.12 -0.92
CA TYR A 171 -5.16 -6.44 -0.31
C TYR A 171 -6.34 -7.17 -0.94
N VAL A 172 -6.05 -8.09 -1.88
CA VAL A 172 -7.07 -8.78 -2.67
C VAL A 172 -6.73 -10.25 -2.87
N SER A 173 -7.77 -11.07 -2.96
CA SER A 173 -7.70 -12.54 -3.01
C SER A 173 -7.85 -13.10 -4.42
N TRP A 174 -7.33 -12.42 -5.45
CA TRP A 174 -7.35 -12.94 -6.81
C TRP A 174 -6.57 -14.25 -6.92
N THR A 175 -7.22 -15.30 -7.39
CA THR A 175 -6.51 -16.50 -7.81
C THR A 175 -5.75 -16.24 -9.11
N LYS A 176 -4.74 -17.07 -9.40
CA LYS A 176 -3.99 -16.94 -10.65
C LYS A 176 -4.90 -17.08 -11.88
N GLU A 177 -5.88 -17.97 -11.83
CA GLU A 177 -6.81 -18.21 -12.93
C GLU A 177 -7.70 -16.99 -13.18
N GLU A 178 -8.30 -16.42 -12.15
CA GLU A 178 -9.15 -15.21 -12.25
C GLU A 178 -8.35 -14.02 -12.74
N TRP A 179 -7.13 -13.83 -12.23
CA TRP A 179 -6.24 -12.74 -12.63
C TRP A 179 -5.88 -12.82 -14.12
N GLU A 180 -5.47 -14.02 -14.59
CA GLU A 180 -5.11 -14.23 -15.99
C GLU A 180 -6.33 -14.20 -16.93
N ASN A 181 -7.52 -14.61 -16.47
CA ASN A 181 -8.75 -14.65 -17.26
C ASN A 181 -9.50 -13.32 -17.34
N GLY A 182 -8.85 -12.22 -16.94
CA GLY A 182 -9.43 -10.87 -17.12
C GLY A 182 -9.20 -9.92 -15.97
N GLY A 183 -8.98 -10.40 -14.74
CA GLY A 183 -8.83 -9.55 -13.57
C GLY A 183 -7.76 -8.48 -13.72
N LYS A 184 -6.60 -8.82 -14.27
CA LYS A 184 -5.52 -7.85 -14.49
C LYS A 184 -5.86 -6.76 -15.50
N LEU A 185 -6.65 -7.08 -16.52
CA LEU A 185 -7.11 -6.08 -17.51
C LEU A 185 -8.20 -5.19 -16.91
N GLU A 186 -9.12 -5.78 -16.15
CA GLU A 186 -10.15 -5.02 -15.44
C GLU A 186 -9.50 -4.00 -14.47
N TYR A 187 -8.44 -4.41 -13.74
CA TYR A 187 -7.68 -3.50 -12.87
C TYR A 187 -6.92 -2.43 -13.65
N ALA A 188 -6.33 -2.77 -14.80
CA ALA A 188 -5.63 -1.82 -15.64
C ALA A 188 -6.61 -0.78 -16.23
N GLU A 189 -7.78 -1.20 -16.69
CA GLU A 189 -8.84 -0.32 -17.19
C GLU A 189 -9.40 0.58 -16.09
N GLN A 190 -9.65 0.02 -14.90
CA GLN A 190 -10.10 0.81 -13.74
C GLN A 190 -9.08 1.87 -13.33
N ALA A 191 -7.81 1.51 -13.24
CA ALA A 191 -6.73 2.43 -12.94
C ALA A 191 -6.64 3.58 -13.96
N ASN A 192 -6.87 3.28 -15.25
CA ASN A 192 -6.81 4.25 -16.34
C ASN A 192 -7.94 5.31 -16.30
N LEU A 193 -9.03 5.05 -15.57
CA LEU A 193 -10.05 6.08 -15.31
C LEU A 193 -9.53 7.21 -14.43
N CYS A 194 -8.49 6.92 -13.64
CA CYS A 194 -7.89 7.84 -12.69
C CYS A 194 -6.56 8.39 -13.22
N CYS A 195 -5.59 7.53 -13.42
CA CYS A 195 -4.23 7.87 -13.84
C CYS A 195 -3.73 6.90 -14.91
N LYS A 196 -3.10 7.44 -15.96
CA LYS A 196 -2.50 6.62 -17.03
C LYS A 196 -1.33 5.76 -16.58
N ASN A 197 -0.69 6.12 -15.48
CA ASN A 197 0.52 5.50 -14.97
C ASN A 197 0.29 5.08 -13.52
N THR A 198 -0.04 3.80 -13.30
CA THR A 198 -0.43 3.28 -11.99
C THR A 198 0.43 2.09 -11.57
N LEU A 199 0.88 2.11 -10.34
CA LEU A 199 1.64 1.02 -9.72
C LEU A 199 0.75 0.27 -8.72
N TYR A 200 0.39 -0.96 -9.07
CA TYR A 200 -0.40 -1.89 -8.26
C TYR A 200 0.50 -2.79 -7.43
N ILE A 201 0.22 -2.93 -6.13
CA ILE A 201 1.02 -3.75 -5.22
C ILE A 201 0.09 -4.53 -4.28
N ASN A 202 0.18 -5.87 -4.28
CA ASN A 202 -0.57 -6.74 -3.40
C ASN A 202 0.35 -7.55 -2.47
N SER A 203 -0.11 -7.79 -1.24
CA SER A 203 0.62 -8.59 -0.25
C SER A 203 0.37 -10.09 -0.42
N LEU A 204 1.28 -10.92 0.10
CA LEU A 204 1.09 -12.36 0.25
C LEU A 204 0.70 -12.67 1.70
N CYS A 205 -0.51 -13.23 1.92
CA CYS A 205 -0.99 -13.60 3.25
C CYS A 205 -1.81 -14.89 3.20
N GLY A 206 -1.18 -16.02 3.48
CA GLY A 206 -1.84 -17.31 3.57
C GLY A 206 -2.73 -17.64 2.36
N ASN A 207 -4.04 -17.79 2.61
CA ASN A 207 -5.05 -18.06 1.57
C ASN A 207 -5.91 -16.83 1.26
N ASP A 208 -5.60 -15.66 1.82
CA ASP A 208 -6.46 -14.47 1.75
C ASP A 208 -5.96 -13.43 0.75
N ALA A 209 -4.63 -13.38 0.52
CA ALA A 209 -4.04 -12.51 -0.49
C ALA A 209 -2.86 -13.20 -1.16
N PHE A 210 -2.86 -13.19 -2.49
CA PHE A 210 -1.93 -14.02 -3.28
C PHE A 210 -0.79 -13.22 -3.90
N GLY A 211 -0.52 -12.01 -3.43
CA GLY A 211 0.59 -11.20 -3.90
C GLY A 211 0.42 -10.68 -5.31
N GLY A 212 1.55 -10.48 -5.97
CA GLY A 212 1.62 -9.88 -7.30
C GLY A 212 1.85 -8.37 -7.25
N ALA A 213 2.42 -7.87 -8.32
CA ALA A 213 2.58 -6.44 -8.54
C ALA A 213 2.48 -6.14 -10.04
N ALA A 214 1.99 -4.96 -10.41
CA ALA A 214 1.88 -4.58 -11.81
C ALA A 214 2.13 -3.08 -12.01
N HIS A 215 2.67 -2.76 -13.17
CA HIS A 215 2.69 -1.42 -13.74
C HIS A 215 1.62 -1.36 -14.82
N PHE A 216 0.60 -0.58 -14.59
CA PHE A 216 -0.44 -0.28 -15.57
C PHE A 216 -0.09 1.03 -16.29
N LEU A 217 -0.09 1.01 -17.62
CA LEU A 217 0.20 2.16 -18.45
C LEU A 217 -0.86 2.27 -19.56
N ASP A 218 -1.53 3.42 -19.61
CA ASP A 218 -2.61 3.69 -20.60
C ASP A 218 -3.66 2.56 -20.67
N GLY A 219 -4.06 2.01 -19.52
CA GLY A 219 -5.07 0.93 -19.42
C GLY A 219 -4.57 -0.46 -19.79
N ASN A 220 -3.26 -0.66 -19.92
CA ASN A 220 -2.64 -1.94 -20.23
C ASN A 220 -1.67 -2.39 -19.13
N VAL A 221 -1.42 -3.69 -19.06
CA VAL A 221 -0.36 -4.25 -18.20
C VAL A 221 0.98 -4.13 -18.92
N GLU A 222 1.78 -3.12 -18.55
CA GLU A 222 3.11 -2.89 -19.13
C GLU A 222 4.14 -3.88 -18.56
N ARG A 223 4.10 -4.12 -17.25
CA ARG A 223 4.95 -5.07 -16.54
C ARG A 223 4.20 -5.70 -15.38
N GLU A 224 4.53 -6.93 -15.05
CA GLU A 224 3.97 -7.60 -13.88
C GLU A 224 4.97 -8.53 -13.19
N LEU A 225 4.82 -8.68 -11.88
CA LEU A 225 5.26 -9.82 -11.10
C LEU A 225 4.01 -10.67 -10.87
N PRO A 226 3.96 -11.91 -11.37
CA PRO A 226 2.74 -12.70 -11.33
C PRO A 226 2.22 -12.94 -9.91
N ILE A 227 0.91 -13.13 -9.79
CA ILE A 227 0.26 -13.59 -8.55
C ILE A 227 0.91 -14.92 -8.08
N MET A 228 0.97 -15.12 -6.78
CA MET A 228 1.65 -16.22 -6.08
C MET A 228 3.18 -16.18 -6.14
N HIS A 229 3.78 -15.15 -6.72
CA HIS A 229 5.24 -14.98 -6.70
C HIS A 229 5.64 -13.94 -5.64
N GLU A 230 6.55 -14.36 -4.79
CA GLU A 230 7.22 -13.47 -3.84
C GLU A 230 8.43 -12.81 -4.53
N GLY A 231 8.60 -11.50 -4.36
CA GLY A 231 9.73 -10.79 -4.96
C GLY A 231 9.48 -9.31 -5.22
N LEU A 232 10.35 -8.73 -6.03
CA LEU A 232 10.32 -7.32 -6.43
C LEU A 232 10.07 -7.18 -7.94
N LEU A 233 9.13 -6.32 -8.30
CA LEU A 233 9.00 -5.79 -9.65
C LEU A 233 9.64 -4.40 -9.70
N GLN A 234 10.71 -4.24 -10.47
CA GLN A 234 11.29 -2.91 -10.67
C GLN A 234 10.66 -2.21 -11.87
N VAL A 235 10.24 -0.97 -11.66
CA VAL A 235 9.66 -0.09 -12.68
C VAL A 235 10.47 1.20 -12.77
N GLU A 236 10.62 1.75 -13.96
CA GLU A 236 11.26 3.06 -14.19
C GLU A 236 10.19 4.04 -14.70
N ILE A 237 9.99 5.16 -13.95
CA ILE A 237 9.01 6.21 -14.20
C ILE A 237 9.71 7.50 -14.63
#